data_556787dbbe2d2e84a27eadfc90dcd911
#
_entry.id   556787dbbe2d2e84a27eadfc90dcd911
#
_cell.length_a   1.000
_cell.length_b   1.000
_cell.length_c   1.000
_cell.angle_alpha   90.00
_cell.angle_beta   90.00
_cell.angle_gamma   90.00
#
_symmetry.space_group_name_H-M   'P 1'
#
loop_
_entity.id
_entity.type
_entity.pdbx_description
1 polymer ?
#
loop_
_entity_poly.entity_id
_entity_poly.type
_entity_poly.pdbx_seq_one_letter_code
_entity_poly.pdbx_strand_id
1 'polypeptide(L)'
;MKSLLRRPPASPETAVAQRLAMATELAREFATDAARYDREGTIALTNFEKLATAGLLSLTVPTRLGGAEADLTEVTRIVGRIATGDASTALILAMHYLHVAAIFRSSRWPRPLADRIGLASAAGEIALVNALRVEPELGSPARGGLPATVARRTDDGWLLTGHKIYSTGSSILRWGLVWARTDDEIPQVGFWLVPLDSPGVWIAETWDHLGMRATGSHEIVLTDVLVPASHAVDLRRPAHWAQPDPIGLAWNTLTISALYNGVAEAAKDWLVAHLKSRAPSNLGAPLATVPRFQEAVGDIDRLLRTNRRLIASAGADSDGLGLIEPGQIKLTVTDNAIRVVERALELAGNPGLSRANALERHHRDVLCSRIHTPQNDSILSAAGRAALGL
;
A
#
# COMPACT_ATOMS: atom_id res chain seq x y z
N MET A 1 -47.44 -5.62 -18.35
CA MET A 1 -46.26 -4.78 -18.13
C MET A 1 -45.96 -4.78 -16.61
N LYS A 2 -45.02 -5.60 -16.14
CA LYS A 2 -44.56 -5.55 -14.75
C LYS A 2 -43.53 -4.41 -14.62
N SER A 3 -43.89 -3.37 -13.86
CA SER A 3 -42.98 -2.29 -13.49
C SER A 3 -41.76 -2.86 -12.83
N LEU A 4 -40.60 -2.74 -13.47
CA LEU A 4 -39.29 -2.96 -12.82
C LEU A 4 -39.07 -1.81 -11.85
N LEU A 5 -39.54 -1.99 -10.61
CA LEU A 5 -39.18 -1.12 -9.48
C LEU A 5 -37.65 -1.16 -9.35
N ARG A 6 -36.95 -0.13 -9.83
CA ARG A 6 -35.55 0.10 -9.51
C ARG A 6 -35.44 0.16 -8.00
N ARG A 7 -34.65 -0.75 -7.41
CA ARG A 7 -34.29 -0.64 -5.99
C ARG A 7 -33.70 0.75 -5.76
N PRO A 8 -34.11 1.44 -4.67
CA PRO A 8 -33.48 2.72 -4.33
C PRO A 8 -31.97 2.50 -4.18
N PRO A 9 -31.13 3.50 -4.49
CA PRO A 9 -29.69 3.40 -4.29
C PRO A 9 -29.41 3.08 -2.82
N ALA A 10 -28.45 2.19 -2.57
CA ALA A 10 -28.03 1.83 -1.22
C ALA A 10 -27.58 3.09 -0.45
N SER A 11 -27.86 3.14 0.88
CA SER A 11 -27.31 4.23 1.69
C SER A 11 -25.76 4.19 1.65
N PRO A 12 -25.06 5.32 1.87
CA PRO A 12 -23.60 5.34 1.94
C PRO A 12 -23.01 4.27 2.88
N GLU A 13 -23.59 4.10 4.06
CA GLU A 13 -23.18 3.07 5.02
C GLU A 13 -23.37 1.64 4.48
N THR A 14 -24.49 1.40 3.80
CA THR A 14 -24.76 0.10 3.15
C THR A 14 -23.74 -0.18 2.05
N ALA A 15 -23.38 0.82 1.24
CA ALA A 15 -22.39 0.68 0.18
C ALA A 15 -20.99 0.36 0.74
N VAL A 16 -20.55 1.04 1.81
CA VAL A 16 -19.29 0.73 2.52
C VAL A 16 -19.30 -0.70 3.07
N ALA A 17 -20.41 -1.12 3.72
CA ALA A 17 -20.54 -2.48 4.23
C ALA A 17 -20.45 -3.55 3.13
N GLN A 18 -21.06 -3.30 1.97
CA GLN A 18 -21.00 -4.20 0.82
C GLN A 18 -19.57 -4.31 0.26
N ARG A 19 -18.84 -3.19 0.10
CA ARG A 19 -17.45 -3.22 -0.37
C ARG A 19 -16.52 -3.96 0.61
N LEU A 20 -16.73 -3.79 1.92
CA LEU A 20 -15.99 -4.54 2.93
C LEU A 20 -16.28 -6.04 2.92
N ALA A 21 -17.53 -6.44 2.73
CA ALA A 21 -17.91 -7.84 2.58
C ALA A 21 -17.22 -8.43 1.34
N MET A 22 -17.28 -7.74 0.21
CA MET A 22 -16.61 -8.13 -1.04
C MET A 22 -15.09 -8.26 -0.87
N ALA A 23 -14.43 -7.28 -0.22
CA ALA A 23 -13.00 -7.36 0.07
C ALA A 23 -12.67 -8.57 0.97
N THR A 24 -13.58 -8.94 1.88
CA THR A 24 -13.41 -10.13 2.73
C THR A 24 -13.47 -11.43 1.91
N GLU A 25 -14.40 -11.54 0.97
CA GLU A 25 -14.49 -12.72 0.09
C GLU A 25 -13.26 -12.81 -0.83
N LEU A 26 -12.88 -11.70 -1.45
CA LEU A 26 -11.68 -11.65 -2.28
C LEU A 26 -10.41 -12.02 -1.49
N ALA A 27 -10.25 -11.53 -0.25
CA ALA A 27 -9.12 -11.89 0.60
C ALA A 27 -9.04 -13.40 0.86
N ARG A 28 -10.17 -14.07 1.11
CA ARG A 28 -10.22 -15.53 1.29
C ARG A 28 -9.79 -16.25 0.02
N GLU A 29 -10.24 -15.78 -1.13
CA GLU A 29 -9.88 -16.35 -2.42
C GLU A 29 -8.39 -16.14 -2.71
N PHE A 30 -7.86 -14.92 -2.50
CA PHE A 30 -6.45 -14.62 -2.72
C PHE A 30 -5.51 -15.45 -1.83
N ALA A 31 -5.93 -15.76 -0.61
CA ALA A 31 -5.16 -16.61 0.29
C ALA A 31 -4.85 -18.01 -0.27
N THR A 32 -5.69 -18.53 -1.19
CA THR A 32 -5.51 -19.87 -1.75
C THR A 32 -4.27 -19.98 -2.63
N ASP A 33 -3.94 -18.92 -3.37
CA ASP A 33 -2.83 -18.88 -4.34
C ASP A 33 -1.63 -18.05 -3.86
N ALA A 34 -1.77 -17.30 -2.77
CA ALA A 34 -0.74 -16.38 -2.30
C ALA A 34 0.62 -17.06 -2.07
N ALA A 35 0.65 -18.32 -1.60
CA ALA A 35 1.88 -19.07 -1.42
C ALA A 35 2.59 -19.40 -2.74
N ARG A 36 1.85 -19.58 -3.84
CA ARG A 36 2.41 -19.83 -5.16
C ARG A 36 3.07 -18.57 -5.69
N TYR A 37 2.37 -17.43 -5.69
CA TYR A 37 2.89 -16.14 -6.15
C TYR A 37 4.12 -15.69 -5.34
N ASP A 38 4.11 -15.91 -4.02
CA ASP A 38 5.25 -15.63 -3.16
C ASP A 38 6.49 -16.47 -3.55
N ARG A 39 6.32 -17.79 -3.79
CA ARG A 39 7.44 -18.65 -4.19
C ARG A 39 8.00 -18.27 -5.56
N GLU A 40 7.12 -17.98 -6.51
CA GLU A 40 7.47 -17.61 -7.87
C GLU A 40 8.04 -16.18 -7.96
N GLY A 41 7.75 -15.32 -6.98
CA GLY A 41 8.09 -13.91 -7.02
C GLY A 41 7.31 -13.14 -8.10
N THR A 42 6.12 -13.64 -8.48
CA THR A 42 5.31 -13.08 -9.57
C THR A 42 4.07 -12.37 -9.04
N ILE A 43 3.64 -11.31 -9.72
CA ILE A 43 2.43 -10.57 -9.34
C ILE A 43 1.19 -11.42 -9.65
N ALA A 44 0.25 -11.45 -8.70
CA ALA A 44 -1.05 -12.10 -8.85
C ALA A 44 -2.00 -11.26 -9.73
N LEU A 45 -1.79 -11.23 -11.05
CA LEU A 45 -2.59 -10.43 -11.99
C LEU A 45 -4.09 -10.72 -11.85
N THR A 46 -4.46 -11.99 -11.66
CA THR A 46 -5.84 -12.43 -11.47
C THR A 46 -6.52 -11.77 -10.26
N ASN A 47 -5.76 -11.41 -9.22
CA ASN A 47 -6.30 -10.68 -8.08
C ASN A 47 -6.73 -9.26 -8.51
N PHE A 48 -5.96 -8.61 -9.38
CA PHE A 48 -6.29 -7.28 -9.88
C PHE A 48 -7.45 -7.29 -10.87
N GLU A 49 -7.59 -8.33 -11.68
CA GLU A 49 -8.78 -8.54 -12.53
C GLU A 49 -10.06 -8.64 -11.68
N LYS A 50 -10.00 -9.38 -10.57
CA LYS A 50 -11.13 -9.50 -9.64
C LYS A 50 -11.41 -8.21 -8.88
N LEU A 51 -10.36 -7.49 -8.44
CA LEU A 51 -10.49 -6.17 -7.82
C LEU A 51 -11.11 -5.15 -8.79
N ALA A 52 -10.73 -5.17 -10.07
CA ALA A 52 -11.30 -4.35 -11.12
C ALA A 52 -12.80 -4.66 -11.32
N THR A 53 -13.14 -5.95 -11.50
CA THR A 53 -14.53 -6.43 -11.66
C THR A 53 -15.39 -6.04 -10.44
N ALA A 54 -14.81 -6.07 -9.24
CA ALA A 54 -15.47 -5.66 -8.00
C ALA A 54 -15.61 -4.14 -7.82
N GLY A 55 -15.06 -3.33 -8.74
CA GLY A 55 -15.03 -1.86 -8.65
C GLY A 55 -14.10 -1.33 -7.56
N LEU A 56 -13.25 -2.19 -6.98
CA LEU A 56 -12.35 -1.79 -5.89
C LEU A 56 -11.14 -1.00 -6.40
N LEU A 57 -10.76 -1.10 -7.67
CA LEU A 57 -9.69 -0.25 -8.21
C LEU A 57 -10.09 1.23 -8.33
N SER A 58 -11.39 1.54 -8.39
CA SER A 58 -11.90 2.91 -8.43
C SER A 58 -12.33 3.46 -7.06
N LEU A 59 -11.91 2.81 -5.96
CA LEU A 59 -12.36 3.14 -4.60
C LEU A 59 -12.14 4.62 -4.24
N THR A 60 -10.99 5.20 -4.57
CA THR A 60 -10.62 6.60 -4.26
C THR A 60 -10.89 7.58 -5.41
N VAL A 61 -11.45 7.10 -6.51
CA VAL A 61 -11.87 7.94 -7.64
C VAL A 61 -13.14 8.69 -7.26
N PRO A 62 -13.26 9.99 -7.62
CA PRO A 62 -14.48 10.77 -7.34
C PRO A 62 -15.75 10.16 -7.92
N THR A 63 -16.86 10.33 -7.20
CA THR A 63 -18.19 9.83 -7.61
C THR A 63 -18.64 10.37 -8.95
N ARG A 64 -18.28 11.61 -9.32
CA ARG A 64 -18.55 12.20 -10.64
C ARG A 64 -17.94 11.43 -11.82
N LEU A 65 -16.92 10.60 -11.55
CA LEU A 65 -16.26 9.75 -12.54
C LEU A 65 -16.64 8.27 -12.43
N GLY A 66 -17.59 7.95 -11.54
CA GLY A 66 -18.05 6.58 -11.31
C GLY A 66 -17.28 5.82 -10.23
N GLY A 67 -16.42 6.47 -9.47
CA GLY A 67 -15.74 5.88 -8.31
C GLY A 67 -16.55 5.95 -7.02
N ALA A 68 -15.96 5.50 -5.92
CA ALA A 68 -16.59 5.50 -4.60
C ALA A 68 -16.26 6.74 -3.75
N GLU A 69 -15.23 7.50 -4.11
CA GLU A 69 -14.73 8.68 -3.37
C GLU A 69 -14.47 8.36 -1.88
N ALA A 70 -13.95 7.16 -1.63
CA ALA A 70 -13.73 6.64 -0.29
C ALA A 70 -12.72 7.49 0.49
N ASP A 71 -13.02 7.71 1.75
CA ASP A 71 -12.14 8.36 2.71
C ASP A 71 -11.03 7.41 3.21
N LEU A 72 -10.12 7.95 4.03
CA LEU A 72 -9.01 7.19 4.59
C LEU A 72 -9.49 6.05 5.52
N THR A 73 -10.62 6.24 6.21
CA THR A 73 -11.21 5.20 7.07
C THR A 73 -11.60 3.98 6.25
N GLU A 74 -12.28 4.17 5.13
CA GLU A 74 -12.68 3.07 4.27
C GLU A 74 -11.47 2.42 3.58
N VAL A 75 -10.53 3.23 3.08
CA VAL A 75 -9.28 2.75 2.46
C VAL A 75 -8.51 1.84 3.41
N THR A 76 -8.29 2.26 4.66
CA THR A 76 -7.57 1.44 5.65
C THR A 76 -8.28 0.12 5.94
N ARG A 77 -9.61 0.13 6.01
CA ARG A 77 -10.41 -1.09 6.22
C ARG A 77 -10.31 -2.07 5.03
N ILE A 78 -10.39 -1.56 3.80
CA ILE A 78 -10.29 -2.39 2.59
C ILE A 78 -8.88 -2.98 2.47
N VAL A 79 -7.83 -2.14 2.58
CA VAL A 79 -6.43 -2.58 2.48
C VAL A 79 -6.09 -3.61 3.56
N GLY A 80 -6.46 -3.34 4.82
CA GLY A 80 -6.26 -4.28 5.91
C GLY A 80 -6.97 -5.61 5.68
N ARG A 81 -8.16 -5.60 5.07
CA ARG A 81 -8.91 -6.81 4.76
C ARG A 81 -8.25 -7.62 3.63
N ILE A 82 -7.84 -6.98 2.54
CA ILE A 82 -7.12 -7.65 1.45
C ILE A 82 -5.78 -8.23 1.94
N ALA A 83 -5.09 -7.53 2.83
CA ALA A 83 -3.82 -7.98 3.40
C ALA A 83 -3.93 -9.28 4.23
N THR A 84 -5.12 -9.62 4.75
CA THR A 84 -5.32 -10.92 5.40
C THR A 84 -5.22 -12.10 4.43
N GLY A 85 -5.45 -11.88 3.14
CA GLY A 85 -5.34 -12.90 2.10
C GLY A 85 -3.98 -12.89 1.40
N ASP A 86 -3.61 -11.73 0.87
CA ASP A 86 -2.35 -11.52 0.16
C ASP A 86 -1.79 -10.12 0.41
N ALA A 87 -0.71 -10.06 1.16
CA ALA A 87 -0.02 -8.82 1.54
C ALA A 87 0.56 -8.08 0.33
N SER A 88 1.06 -8.81 -0.67
CA SER A 88 1.64 -8.22 -1.89
C SER A 88 0.58 -7.53 -2.75
N THR A 89 -0.56 -8.17 -2.97
CA THR A 89 -1.72 -7.54 -3.65
C THR A 89 -2.20 -6.31 -2.87
N ALA A 90 -2.28 -6.40 -1.53
CA ALA A 90 -2.69 -5.28 -0.68
C ALA A 90 -1.72 -4.10 -0.76
N LEU A 91 -0.40 -4.34 -0.87
CA LEU A 91 0.59 -3.27 -0.98
C LEU A 91 0.48 -2.52 -2.32
N ILE A 92 0.35 -3.25 -3.44
CA ILE A 92 0.16 -2.63 -4.75
C ILE A 92 -1.14 -1.80 -4.76
N LEU A 93 -2.22 -2.37 -4.22
CA LEU A 93 -3.51 -1.68 -4.10
C LEU A 93 -3.44 -0.43 -3.23
N ALA A 94 -2.72 -0.51 -2.09
CA ALA A 94 -2.48 0.61 -1.20
C ALA A 94 -1.77 1.77 -1.91
N MET A 95 -0.71 1.47 -2.66
CA MET A 95 0.01 2.49 -3.44
C MET A 95 -0.92 3.16 -4.46
N HIS A 96 -1.71 2.38 -5.17
CA HIS A 96 -2.70 2.91 -6.12
C HIS A 96 -3.68 3.86 -5.43
N TYR A 97 -4.30 3.47 -4.32
CA TYR A 97 -5.25 4.31 -3.60
C TYR A 97 -4.64 5.61 -3.10
N LEU A 98 -3.43 5.54 -2.52
CA LEU A 98 -2.71 6.71 -2.03
C LEU A 98 -2.51 7.75 -3.13
N HIS A 99 -2.04 7.29 -4.30
CA HIS A 99 -1.69 8.20 -5.37
C HIS A 99 -2.92 8.71 -6.12
N VAL A 100 -3.93 7.89 -6.37
CA VAL A 100 -5.19 8.35 -6.96
C VAL A 100 -5.88 9.36 -6.06
N ALA A 101 -5.98 9.10 -4.75
CA ALA A 101 -6.53 10.07 -3.81
C ALA A 101 -5.74 11.38 -3.77
N ALA A 102 -4.39 11.34 -3.82
CA ALA A 102 -3.56 12.53 -3.87
C ALA A 102 -3.76 13.33 -5.15
N ILE A 103 -3.88 12.66 -6.31
CA ILE A 103 -4.17 13.29 -7.60
C ILE A 103 -5.47 14.11 -7.52
N PHE A 104 -6.53 13.55 -6.98
CA PHE A 104 -7.84 14.22 -6.95
C PHE A 104 -7.96 15.29 -5.86
N ARG A 105 -7.19 15.18 -4.77
CA ARG A 105 -7.10 16.25 -3.76
C ARG A 105 -6.26 17.44 -4.19
N SER A 106 -5.33 17.25 -5.13
CA SER A 106 -4.42 18.30 -5.56
C SER A 106 -5.06 19.24 -6.59
N SER A 107 -5.03 20.54 -6.31
CA SER A 107 -5.41 21.59 -7.28
C SER A 107 -4.37 21.79 -8.40
N ARG A 108 -3.18 21.18 -8.27
CA ARG A 108 -2.06 21.33 -9.21
C ARG A 108 -2.11 20.32 -10.36
N TRP A 109 -3.00 19.32 -10.27
CA TRP A 109 -3.18 18.34 -11.33
C TRP A 109 -4.09 18.90 -12.43
N PRO A 110 -3.66 18.85 -13.73
CA PRO A 110 -4.54 19.18 -14.84
C PRO A 110 -5.78 18.26 -14.82
N ARG A 111 -6.97 18.87 -14.74
CA ARG A 111 -8.25 18.13 -14.67
C ARG A 111 -8.39 17.04 -15.75
N PRO A 112 -8.13 17.32 -17.04
CA PRO A 112 -8.26 16.28 -18.07
C PRO A 112 -7.35 15.08 -17.83
N LEU A 113 -6.15 15.30 -17.26
CA LEU A 113 -5.20 14.23 -16.98
C LEU A 113 -5.65 13.39 -15.78
N ALA A 114 -6.09 14.03 -14.69
CA ALA A 114 -6.65 13.35 -13.53
C ALA A 114 -7.93 12.56 -13.93
N ASP A 115 -8.83 13.16 -14.69
CA ASP A 115 -10.08 12.52 -15.11
C ASP A 115 -9.81 11.30 -16.01
N ARG A 116 -8.80 11.32 -16.87
CA ARG A 116 -8.36 10.17 -17.66
C ARG A 116 -8.00 8.96 -16.79
N ILE A 117 -7.25 9.20 -15.70
CA ILE A 117 -6.86 8.14 -14.74
C ILE A 117 -8.11 7.58 -14.05
N GLY A 118 -8.98 8.47 -13.56
CA GLY A 118 -10.19 8.07 -12.84
C GLY A 118 -11.17 7.30 -13.71
N LEU A 119 -11.40 7.76 -14.94
CA LEU A 119 -12.31 7.10 -15.89
C LEU A 119 -11.83 5.69 -16.27
N ALA A 120 -10.52 5.50 -16.49
CA ALA A 120 -9.98 4.17 -16.79
C ALA A 120 -10.20 3.20 -15.61
N SER A 121 -9.93 3.64 -14.37
CA SER A 121 -10.19 2.82 -13.17
C SER A 121 -11.69 2.52 -12.99
N ALA A 122 -12.57 3.51 -13.24
CA ALA A 122 -14.02 3.36 -13.11
C ALA A 122 -14.63 2.48 -14.23
N ALA A 123 -13.97 2.40 -15.38
CA ALA A 123 -14.35 1.49 -16.47
C ALA A 123 -14.00 0.02 -16.21
N GLY A 124 -13.38 -0.28 -15.07
CA GLY A 124 -12.97 -1.66 -14.71
C GLY A 124 -11.65 -2.09 -15.37
N GLU A 125 -10.85 -1.14 -15.86
CA GLU A 125 -9.51 -1.44 -16.36
C GLU A 125 -8.52 -1.60 -15.20
N ILE A 126 -7.47 -2.42 -15.38
CA ILE A 126 -6.32 -2.47 -14.47
C ILE A 126 -5.46 -1.23 -14.72
N ALA A 127 -5.97 -0.09 -14.29
CA ALA A 127 -5.40 1.24 -14.52
C ALA A 127 -4.59 1.71 -13.30
N LEU A 128 -3.64 0.89 -12.86
CA LEU A 128 -2.88 1.13 -11.65
C LEU A 128 -1.87 2.27 -11.82
N VAL A 129 -1.70 3.03 -10.73
CA VAL A 129 -0.78 4.17 -10.63
C VAL A 129 0.12 3.98 -9.40
N ASN A 130 1.40 4.27 -9.53
CA ASN A 130 2.31 4.38 -8.39
C ASN A 130 3.33 5.50 -8.63
N ALA A 131 3.86 6.08 -7.54
CA ALA A 131 4.92 7.07 -7.62
C ALA A 131 6.30 6.39 -7.64
N LEU A 132 7.05 6.70 -8.69
CA LEU A 132 8.42 6.23 -8.93
C LEU A 132 9.39 7.28 -8.43
N ARG A 133 9.80 7.18 -7.15
CA ARG A 133 10.55 8.23 -6.44
C ARG A 133 11.95 7.84 -6.04
N VAL A 134 12.17 6.56 -5.73
CA VAL A 134 13.44 6.07 -5.17
C VAL A 134 14.44 5.81 -6.30
N GLU A 135 15.69 6.20 -6.08
CA GLU A 135 16.80 6.06 -7.03
C GLU A 135 17.98 5.36 -6.35
N PRO A 136 18.83 4.63 -7.10
CA PRO A 136 19.93 3.87 -6.51
C PRO A 136 20.87 4.71 -5.65
N GLU A 137 21.23 5.90 -6.11
CA GLU A 137 22.21 6.76 -5.45
C GLU A 137 21.58 7.70 -4.42
N LEU A 138 20.39 8.25 -4.72
CA LEU A 138 19.70 9.19 -3.84
C LEU A 138 18.96 8.48 -2.70
N GLY A 139 18.50 7.25 -2.93
CA GLY A 139 17.58 6.57 -2.03
C GLY A 139 16.21 7.27 -1.97
N SER A 140 15.61 7.37 -0.78
CA SER A 140 14.31 8.01 -0.60
C SER A 140 14.40 9.53 -0.67
N PRO A 141 13.58 10.21 -1.51
CA PRO A 141 13.50 11.68 -1.54
C PRO A 141 13.10 12.32 -0.20
N ALA A 142 12.54 11.56 0.72
CA ALA A 142 12.19 12.03 2.07
C ALA A 142 13.42 12.50 2.89
N ARG A 143 14.63 12.09 2.48
CA ARG A 143 15.90 12.52 3.10
C ARG A 143 16.51 13.77 2.45
N GLY A 144 15.84 14.36 1.45
CA GLY A 144 16.32 15.51 0.68
C GLY A 144 17.17 15.11 -0.52
N GLY A 145 17.70 16.11 -1.25
CA GLY A 145 18.48 15.93 -2.47
C GLY A 145 17.66 16.10 -3.74
N LEU A 146 18.35 16.35 -4.85
CA LEU A 146 17.74 16.44 -6.17
C LEU A 146 17.70 15.05 -6.81
N PRO A 147 16.60 14.67 -7.51
CA PRO A 147 16.58 13.44 -8.26
C PRO A 147 17.66 13.45 -9.37
N ALA A 148 18.29 12.30 -9.56
CA ALA A 148 19.21 12.07 -10.69
C ALA A 148 18.43 11.95 -12.00
N THR A 149 17.19 11.47 -11.98
CA THR A 149 16.29 11.43 -13.14
C THR A 149 16.04 12.84 -13.65
N VAL A 150 16.28 13.04 -14.96
CA VAL A 150 16.16 14.33 -15.63
C VAL A 150 15.02 14.32 -16.64
N ALA A 151 14.27 15.39 -16.67
CA ALA A 151 13.28 15.70 -17.69
C ALA A 151 13.78 16.89 -18.52
N ARG A 152 14.16 16.65 -19.78
CA ARG A 152 14.62 17.67 -20.71
C ARG A 152 13.46 18.14 -21.58
N ARG A 153 13.29 19.46 -21.65
CA ARG A 153 12.25 20.07 -22.49
C ARG A 153 12.60 19.97 -23.97
N THR A 154 11.61 19.64 -24.80
CA THR A 154 11.69 19.63 -26.26
C THR A 154 10.46 20.31 -26.86
N ASP A 155 10.44 20.52 -28.18
CA ASP A 155 9.27 21.08 -28.86
C ASP A 155 8.04 20.17 -28.77
N ASP A 156 8.27 18.84 -28.72
CA ASP A 156 7.21 17.83 -28.65
C ASP A 156 6.75 17.49 -27.24
N GLY A 157 7.45 17.99 -26.20
CA GLY A 157 7.11 17.68 -24.81
C GLY A 157 8.32 17.59 -23.90
N TRP A 158 8.44 16.47 -23.17
CA TRP A 158 9.55 16.20 -22.26
C TRP A 158 10.17 14.85 -22.57
N LEU A 159 11.49 14.78 -22.60
CA LEU A 159 12.27 13.55 -22.63
C LEU A 159 12.78 13.23 -21.23
N LEU A 160 12.40 12.07 -20.71
CA LEU A 160 12.80 11.60 -19.39
C LEU A 160 13.87 10.53 -19.51
N THR A 161 14.98 10.74 -18.77
CA THR A 161 16.07 9.77 -18.66
C THR A 161 16.43 9.59 -17.18
N GLY A 162 16.48 8.34 -16.71
CA GLY A 162 16.79 8.04 -15.30
C GLY A 162 16.51 6.61 -14.90
N HIS A 163 16.71 6.32 -13.61
CA HIS A 163 16.62 4.98 -13.06
C HIS A 163 15.84 5.01 -11.74
N LYS A 164 14.79 4.21 -11.66
CA LYS A 164 13.92 4.08 -10.46
C LYS A 164 14.01 2.67 -9.92
N ILE A 165 14.06 2.57 -8.59
CA ILE A 165 14.09 1.28 -7.87
C ILE A 165 12.91 1.18 -6.92
N TYR A 166 12.62 -0.04 -6.45
CA TYR A 166 11.48 -0.32 -5.57
C TYR A 166 10.13 0.13 -6.14
N SER A 167 9.94 -0.09 -7.45
CA SER A 167 8.76 0.35 -8.20
C SER A 167 7.62 -0.66 -8.04
N THR A 168 6.98 -0.68 -6.86
CA THR A 168 5.93 -1.63 -6.50
C THR A 168 4.85 -1.73 -7.56
N GLY A 169 4.61 -2.95 -8.04
CA GLY A 169 3.63 -3.25 -9.08
C GLY A 169 4.14 -3.01 -10.51
N SER A 170 5.44 -2.78 -10.71
CA SER A 170 6.02 -2.27 -11.95
C SER A 170 5.49 -2.93 -13.23
N SER A 171 5.35 -4.25 -13.26
CA SER A 171 4.94 -5.00 -14.47
C SER A 171 3.45 -4.91 -14.79
N ILE A 172 2.61 -4.37 -13.89
CA ILE A 172 1.17 -4.19 -14.09
C ILE A 172 0.69 -2.75 -13.92
N LEU A 173 1.60 -1.81 -13.60
CA LEU A 173 1.27 -0.40 -13.57
C LEU A 173 0.97 0.10 -15.00
N ARG A 174 -0.14 0.81 -15.16
CA ARG A 174 -0.41 1.55 -16.40
C ARG A 174 0.34 2.86 -16.45
N TRP A 175 0.49 3.54 -15.31
CA TRP A 175 1.19 4.82 -15.21
C TRP A 175 2.14 4.86 -14.03
N GLY A 176 3.34 5.39 -14.29
CA GLY A 176 4.28 5.82 -13.27
C GLY A 176 4.22 7.33 -13.07
N LEU A 177 4.11 7.77 -11.81
CA LEU A 177 4.37 9.17 -11.43
C LEU A 177 5.86 9.32 -11.21
N VAL A 178 6.60 9.64 -12.26
CA VAL A 178 8.06 9.71 -12.22
C VAL A 178 8.49 11.01 -11.55
N TRP A 179 9.16 10.88 -10.40
CA TRP A 179 9.80 11.99 -9.71
C TRP A 179 11.12 12.34 -10.40
N ALA A 180 11.21 13.56 -10.95
CA ALA A 180 12.36 14.00 -11.71
C ALA A 180 12.66 15.49 -11.49
N ARG A 181 13.77 15.95 -12.03
CA ARG A 181 14.10 17.37 -12.11
C ARG A 181 14.21 17.81 -13.57
N THR A 182 13.97 19.09 -13.83
CA THR A 182 14.28 19.68 -15.12
C THR A 182 15.82 19.83 -15.30
N ASP A 183 16.27 19.98 -16.52
CA ASP A 183 17.68 20.20 -16.90
C ASP A 183 18.06 21.70 -16.92
N ASP A 184 17.18 22.55 -16.43
CA ASP A 184 17.42 23.99 -16.35
C ASP A 184 18.57 24.33 -15.37
N GLU A 185 19.23 25.48 -15.56
CA GLU A 185 20.25 26.01 -14.64
C GLU A 185 19.73 26.13 -13.19
N ILE A 186 18.46 26.52 -13.04
CA ILE A 186 17.74 26.51 -11.76
C ILE A 186 16.63 25.44 -11.87
N PRO A 187 16.92 24.17 -11.49
CA PRO A 187 16.00 23.07 -11.75
C PRO A 187 14.70 23.21 -10.94
N GLN A 188 13.61 22.83 -11.57
CA GLN A 188 12.38 22.50 -10.89
C GLN A 188 12.30 21.00 -10.67
N VAL A 189 11.60 20.58 -9.64
CA VAL A 189 11.35 19.16 -9.31
C VAL A 189 9.84 18.94 -9.31
N GLY A 190 9.41 17.80 -9.77
CA GLY A 190 8.00 17.46 -9.83
C GLY A 190 7.74 16.05 -10.30
N PHE A 191 6.51 15.80 -10.71
CA PHE A 191 6.11 14.52 -11.28
C PHE A 191 5.84 14.63 -12.76
N TRP A 192 6.18 13.57 -13.49
CA TRP A 192 5.74 13.35 -14.85
C TRP A 192 4.88 12.09 -14.89
N LEU A 193 3.66 12.20 -15.44
CA LEU A 193 2.83 11.02 -15.68
C LEU A 193 3.35 10.29 -16.91
N VAL A 194 3.94 9.13 -16.72
CA VAL A 194 4.55 8.30 -17.76
C VAL A 194 3.71 7.04 -17.96
N PRO A 195 3.12 6.79 -19.14
CA PRO A 195 2.60 5.48 -19.47
C PRO A 195 3.76 4.47 -19.51
N LEU A 196 3.64 3.35 -18.78
CA LEU A 196 4.78 2.42 -18.67
C LEU A 196 4.96 1.49 -19.86
N ASP A 197 4.06 1.55 -20.84
CA ASP A 197 4.16 0.94 -22.15
C ASP A 197 4.84 1.87 -23.20
N SER A 198 5.31 3.06 -22.79
CA SER A 198 5.96 4.01 -23.69
C SER A 198 7.31 3.50 -24.19
N PRO A 199 7.69 3.80 -25.44
CA PRO A 199 9.06 3.56 -25.92
C PRO A 199 10.10 4.19 -25.01
N GLY A 200 11.19 3.45 -24.72
CA GLY A 200 12.25 3.89 -23.82
C GLY A 200 12.02 3.55 -22.34
N VAL A 201 10.87 3.00 -21.98
CA VAL A 201 10.63 2.42 -20.65
C VAL A 201 11.05 0.96 -20.67
N TRP A 202 11.90 0.58 -19.71
CA TRP A 202 12.28 -0.81 -19.51
C TRP A 202 12.19 -1.19 -18.04
N ILE A 203 11.57 -2.35 -17.77
CA ILE A 203 11.45 -2.94 -16.44
C ILE A 203 12.52 -4.01 -16.32
N ALA A 204 13.49 -3.80 -15.43
CA ALA A 204 14.51 -4.78 -15.10
C ALA A 204 14.04 -5.64 -13.94
N GLU A 205 13.85 -6.93 -14.17
CA GLU A 205 13.32 -7.89 -13.18
C GLU A 205 14.37 -8.21 -12.10
N THR A 206 14.54 -7.28 -11.15
CA THR A 206 15.55 -7.33 -10.08
C THR A 206 14.98 -7.60 -8.69
N TRP A 207 13.64 -7.68 -8.56
CA TRP A 207 13.00 -7.85 -7.26
C TRP A 207 13.16 -9.27 -6.71
N ASP A 208 14.13 -9.48 -5.83
CA ASP A 208 14.34 -10.72 -5.08
C ASP A 208 14.60 -10.40 -3.60
N HIS A 209 13.54 -10.26 -2.85
CA HIS A 209 13.55 -9.83 -1.46
C HIS A 209 13.00 -10.91 -0.51
N LEU A 210 13.28 -10.75 0.79
CA LEU A 210 12.88 -11.68 1.83
C LEU A 210 11.35 -11.82 1.91
N GLY A 211 10.63 -10.71 1.93
CA GLY A 211 9.16 -10.62 2.01
C GLY A 211 8.59 -9.74 0.91
N MET A 212 7.27 -9.69 0.81
CA MET A 212 6.56 -8.96 -0.24
C MET A 212 7.01 -9.37 -1.64
N ARG A 213 7.36 -10.65 -1.82
CA ARG A 213 8.00 -11.19 -3.02
C ARG A 213 7.15 -11.01 -4.27
N ALA A 214 5.82 -11.15 -4.13
CA ALA A 214 4.87 -11.03 -5.23
C ALA A 214 4.45 -9.57 -5.53
N THR A 215 5.20 -8.55 -5.06
CA THR A 215 4.90 -7.15 -5.39
C THR A 215 5.51 -6.70 -6.71
N GLY A 216 6.46 -7.45 -7.28
CA GLY A 216 7.16 -7.04 -8.50
C GLY A 216 7.71 -5.62 -8.38
N SER A 217 8.36 -5.30 -7.24
CA SER A 217 8.92 -3.96 -7.00
C SER A 217 10.25 -3.78 -7.74
N HIS A 218 10.24 -4.10 -9.04
CA HIS A 218 11.40 -4.09 -9.91
C HIS A 218 11.95 -2.68 -10.15
N GLU A 219 13.08 -2.62 -10.85
CA GLU A 219 13.67 -1.38 -11.32
C GLU A 219 13.05 -0.95 -12.65
N ILE A 220 12.90 0.36 -12.82
CA ILE A 220 12.40 0.96 -14.07
C ILE A 220 13.47 1.90 -14.60
N VAL A 221 13.98 1.59 -15.78
CA VAL A 221 14.94 2.41 -16.52
C VAL A 221 14.20 3.21 -17.59
N LEU A 222 14.47 4.50 -17.63
CA LEU A 222 13.92 5.45 -18.59
C LEU A 222 15.05 5.95 -19.47
N THR A 223 14.92 5.76 -20.79
CA THR A 223 15.88 6.22 -21.79
C THR A 223 15.15 7.08 -22.81
N ASP A 224 15.29 8.39 -22.68
CA ASP A 224 14.68 9.40 -23.55
C ASP A 224 13.17 9.16 -23.78
N VAL A 225 12.44 8.86 -22.72
CA VAL A 225 10.99 8.60 -22.78
C VAL A 225 10.25 9.89 -23.06
N LEU A 226 9.65 10.00 -24.24
CA LEU A 226 8.89 11.18 -24.64
C LEU A 226 7.48 11.15 -24.00
N VAL A 227 7.14 12.22 -23.29
CA VAL A 227 5.77 12.47 -22.78
C VAL A 227 5.30 13.87 -23.17
N PRO A 228 4.00 14.05 -23.39
CA PRO A 228 3.42 15.37 -23.70
C PRO A 228 3.77 16.43 -22.66
N ALA A 229 3.84 17.68 -23.07
CA ALA A 229 4.11 18.81 -22.18
C ALA A 229 3.14 18.87 -20.97
N SER A 230 1.87 18.51 -21.18
CA SER A 230 0.82 18.48 -20.15
C SER A 230 0.97 17.37 -19.12
N HIS A 231 1.87 16.41 -19.33
CA HIS A 231 2.13 15.32 -18.39
C HIS A 231 3.10 15.72 -17.26
N ALA A 232 3.74 16.89 -17.36
CA ALA A 232 4.50 17.48 -16.26
C ALA A 232 3.55 18.07 -15.23
N VAL A 233 3.60 17.55 -14.00
CA VAL A 233 2.65 17.87 -12.95
C VAL A 233 3.38 18.41 -11.73
N ASP A 234 2.86 19.52 -11.18
CA ASP A 234 3.29 20.08 -9.92
C ASP A 234 4.80 20.39 -9.85
N LEU A 235 5.31 21.04 -10.91
CA LEU A 235 6.69 21.49 -10.94
C LEU A 235 6.91 22.65 -9.96
N ARG A 236 7.88 22.48 -9.07
CA ARG A 236 8.25 23.46 -8.06
C ARG A 236 9.76 23.56 -7.89
N ARG A 237 10.24 24.68 -7.33
CA ARG A 237 11.60 24.74 -6.81
C ARG A 237 11.78 23.73 -5.68
N PRO A 238 12.96 23.11 -5.52
CA PRO A 238 13.20 22.09 -4.50
C PRO A 238 12.78 22.49 -3.08
N ALA A 239 13.04 23.73 -2.68
CA ALA A 239 12.66 24.26 -1.37
C ALA A 239 11.15 24.21 -1.08
N HIS A 240 10.31 24.27 -2.11
CA HIS A 240 8.86 24.20 -1.94
C HIS A 240 8.34 22.75 -1.75
N TRP A 241 9.16 21.74 -2.08
CA TRP A 241 8.86 20.35 -1.79
C TRP A 241 9.21 19.93 -0.36
N ALA A 242 10.01 20.77 0.33
CA ALA A 242 10.30 20.58 1.75
C ALA A 242 9.13 20.97 2.66
N GLN A 243 8.07 21.58 2.12
CA GLN A 243 6.88 21.91 2.90
C GLN A 243 6.12 20.65 3.32
N PRO A 244 5.72 20.58 4.59
CA PRO A 244 5.01 19.43 5.11
C PRO A 244 3.66 19.20 4.43
N ASP A 245 3.32 17.94 4.20
CA ASP A 245 2.00 17.48 3.75
C ASP A 245 1.41 16.55 4.81
N PRO A 246 0.70 17.07 5.83
CA PRO A 246 0.15 16.26 6.91
C PRO A 246 -0.90 15.26 6.41
N ILE A 247 -1.72 15.62 5.43
CA ILE A 247 -2.75 14.74 4.87
C ILE A 247 -2.10 13.57 4.12
N GLY A 248 -1.12 13.86 3.26
CA GLY A 248 -0.37 12.82 2.55
C GLY A 248 0.38 11.89 3.51
N LEU A 249 0.95 12.43 4.61
CA LEU A 249 1.59 11.66 5.65
C LEU A 249 0.59 10.72 6.36
N ALA A 250 -0.58 11.24 6.75
CA ALA A 250 -1.62 10.44 7.40
C ALA A 250 -2.09 9.30 6.47
N TRP A 251 -2.39 9.61 5.21
CA TRP A 251 -2.79 8.60 4.22
C TRP A 251 -1.75 7.49 4.07
N ASN A 252 -0.49 7.86 3.91
CA ASN A 252 0.60 6.88 3.76
C ASN A 252 0.77 6.02 5.02
N THR A 253 0.91 6.64 6.18
CA THR A 253 1.22 5.93 7.43
C THR A 253 0.07 5.02 7.89
N LEU A 254 -1.18 5.49 7.82
CA LEU A 254 -2.33 4.71 8.27
C LEU A 254 -2.67 3.56 7.31
N THR A 255 -2.52 3.77 6.00
CA THR A 255 -2.73 2.70 5.02
C THR A 255 -1.68 1.59 5.17
N ILE A 256 -0.40 1.94 5.36
CA ILE A 256 0.67 0.98 5.66
C ILE A 256 0.43 0.28 7.01
N SER A 257 -0.02 1.01 8.03
CA SER A 257 -0.41 0.43 9.32
C SER A 257 -1.52 -0.62 9.18
N ALA A 258 -2.55 -0.30 8.42
CA ALA A 258 -3.67 -1.21 8.18
C ALA A 258 -3.25 -2.48 7.43
N LEU A 259 -2.36 -2.35 6.43
CA LEU A 259 -1.79 -3.47 5.69
C LEU A 259 -1.09 -4.45 6.64
N TYR A 260 -0.12 -3.97 7.43
CA TYR A 260 0.65 -4.86 8.30
C TYR A 260 -0.14 -5.38 9.49
N ASN A 261 -1.13 -4.64 9.98
CA ASN A 261 -2.09 -5.17 10.92
C ASN A 261 -2.90 -6.34 10.31
N GLY A 262 -3.27 -6.25 9.02
CA GLY A 262 -3.94 -7.34 8.30
C GLY A 262 -3.08 -8.60 8.21
N VAL A 263 -1.78 -8.45 7.93
CA VAL A 263 -0.81 -9.58 7.95
C VAL A 263 -0.76 -10.23 9.34
N ALA A 264 -0.73 -9.42 10.40
CA ALA A 264 -0.71 -9.93 11.77
C ALA A 264 -2.04 -10.61 12.17
N GLU A 265 -3.18 -10.12 11.68
CA GLU A 265 -4.48 -10.78 11.86
C GLU A 265 -4.50 -12.15 11.19
N ALA A 266 -4.00 -12.27 9.96
CA ALA A 266 -3.87 -13.55 9.26
C ALA A 266 -2.98 -14.54 10.03
N ALA A 267 -1.86 -14.08 10.56
CA ALA A 267 -0.96 -14.89 11.38
C ALA A 267 -1.65 -15.41 12.67
N LYS A 268 -2.41 -14.55 13.35
CA LYS A 268 -3.22 -14.94 14.51
C LYS A 268 -4.28 -15.99 14.13
N ASP A 269 -4.99 -15.78 13.03
CA ASP A 269 -6.05 -16.67 12.61
C ASP A 269 -5.50 -18.07 12.24
N TRP A 270 -4.34 -18.10 11.56
CA TRP A 270 -3.61 -19.35 11.31
C TRP A 270 -3.19 -20.03 12.63
N LEU A 271 -2.62 -19.29 13.57
CA LEU A 271 -2.22 -19.83 14.88
C LEU A 271 -3.42 -20.42 15.63
N VAL A 272 -4.54 -19.70 15.69
CA VAL A 272 -5.75 -20.16 16.39
C VAL A 272 -6.27 -21.47 15.77
N ALA A 273 -6.29 -21.57 14.44
CA ALA A 273 -6.67 -22.79 13.75
C ALA A 273 -5.71 -23.95 14.09
N HIS A 274 -4.40 -23.69 14.06
CA HIS A 274 -3.37 -24.67 14.43
C HIS A 274 -3.52 -25.16 15.87
N LEU A 275 -3.68 -24.26 16.84
CA LEU A 275 -3.83 -24.62 18.25
C LEU A 275 -5.11 -25.45 18.53
N LYS A 276 -6.18 -25.20 17.79
CA LYS A 276 -7.44 -25.95 17.89
C LYS A 276 -7.35 -27.35 17.27
N SER A 277 -6.59 -27.52 16.18
CA SER A 277 -6.47 -28.79 15.47
C SER A 277 -5.37 -29.70 16.02
N ARG A 278 -4.31 -29.12 16.59
CA ARG A 278 -3.14 -29.89 17.08
C ARG A 278 -3.41 -30.46 18.48
N ALA A 279 -3.52 -31.77 18.57
CA ALA A 279 -3.65 -32.52 19.81
C ALA A 279 -2.46 -33.48 19.96
N PRO A 280 -1.40 -33.12 20.72
CA PRO A 280 -0.29 -34.03 21.01
C PRO A 280 -0.75 -35.26 21.80
N SER A 281 -0.21 -36.44 21.48
CA SER A 281 -0.63 -37.72 22.12
C SER A 281 -0.43 -37.76 23.63
N ASN A 282 0.63 -37.10 24.11
CA ASN A 282 0.93 -36.99 25.56
C ASN A 282 -0.03 -36.04 26.31
N LEU A 283 -0.68 -35.13 25.61
CA LEU A 283 -1.68 -34.20 26.19
C LEU A 283 -3.11 -34.76 26.09
N GLY A 284 -3.42 -35.53 25.03
CA GLY A 284 -4.75 -36.09 24.80
C GLY A 284 -5.83 -35.04 24.48
N ALA A 285 -5.46 -33.75 24.28
CA ALA A 285 -6.36 -32.65 24.03
C ALA A 285 -5.71 -31.62 23.09
N PRO A 286 -6.48 -30.74 22.42
CA PRO A 286 -5.93 -29.66 21.61
C PRO A 286 -5.04 -28.72 22.42
N LEU A 287 -3.98 -28.16 21.79
CA LEU A 287 -3.11 -27.16 22.42
C LEU A 287 -3.87 -25.93 22.93
N ALA A 288 -4.99 -25.60 22.29
CA ALA A 288 -5.87 -24.51 22.71
C ALA A 288 -6.45 -24.65 24.13
N THR A 289 -6.42 -25.87 24.72
CA THR A 289 -6.91 -26.12 26.08
C THR A 289 -5.85 -25.80 27.16
N VAL A 290 -4.61 -25.58 26.78
CA VAL A 290 -3.49 -25.34 27.71
C VAL A 290 -3.42 -23.85 28.08
N PRO A 291 -3.43 -23.48 29.38
CA PRO A 291 -3.49 -22.09 29.84
C PRO A 291 -2.44 -21.15 29.20
N ARG A 292 -1.18 -21.59 29.08
CA ARG A 292 -0.12 -20.76 28.46
C ARG A 292 -0.42 -20.32 27.03
N PHE A 293 -1.12 -21.14 26.23
CA PHE A 293 -1.52 -20.77 24.88
C PHE A 293 -2.71 -19.80 24.91
N GLN A 294 -3.63 -19.97 25.87
CA GLN A 294 -4.77 -19.06 26.04
C GLN A 294 -4.28 -17.66 26.46
N GLU A 295 -3.36 -17.57 27.40
CA GLU A 295 -2.72 -16.31 27.82
C GLU A 295 -2.02 -15.62 26.65
N ALA A 296 -1.24 -16.37 25.88
CA ALA A 296 -0.49 -15.84 24.74
C ALA A 296 -1.43 -15.34 23.61
N VAL A 297 -2.51 -16.09 23.30
CA VAL A 297 -3.53 -15.65 22.32
C VAL A 297 -4.27 -14.42 22.84
N GLY A 298 -4.50 -14.33 24.15
CA GLY A 298 -5.07 -13.14 24.79
C GLY A 298 -4.19 -11.91 24.64
N ASP A 299 -2.86 -12.04 24.80
CA ASP A 299 -1.91 -10.92 24.54
C ASP A 299 -1.87 -10.53 23.07
N ILE A 300 -1.85 -11.49 22.15
CA ILE A 300 -1.94 -11.25 20.71
C ILE A 300 -3.22 -10.46 20.38
N ASP A 301 -4.37 -10.89 20.89
CA ASP A 301 -5.65 -10.18 20.63
C ASP A 301 -5.64 -8.76 21.19
N ARG A 302 -5.02 -8.55 22.37
CA ARG A 302 -4.85 -7.23 22.99
C ARG A 302 -4.05 -6.30 22.06
N LEU A 303 -2.92 -6.75 21.51
CA LEU A 303 -2.09 -5.96 20.58
C LEU A 303 -2.86 -5.60 19.30
N LEU A 304 -3.52 -6.57 18.67
CA LEU A 304 -4.31 -6.34 17.46
C LEU A 304 -5.52 -5.42 17.71
N ARG A 305 -6.16 -5.54 18.89
CA ARG A 305 -7.26 -4.66 19.28
C ARG A 305 -6.78 -3.22 19.46
N THR A 306 -5.61 -3.03 20.07
CA THR A 306 -4.97 -1.70 20.19
C THR A 306 -4.69 -1.11 18.80
N ASN A 307 -4.10 -1.89 17.89
CA ASN A 307 -3.82 -1.46 16.53
C ASN A 307 -5.10 -1.01 15.80
N ARG A 308 -6.15 -1.84 15.84
CA ARG A 308 -7.45 -1.49 15.21
C ARG A 308 -8.03 -0.19 15.74
N ARG A 309 -7.93 0.05 17.06
CA ARG A 309 -8.42 1.29 17.68
C ARG A 309 -7.60 2.51 17.22
N LEU A 310 -6.28 2.41 17.21
CA LEU A 310 -5.42 3.49 16.74
C LEU A 310 -5.70 3.84 15.27
N ILE A 311 -5.75 2.85 14.39
CA ILE A 311 -6.02 3.06 12.96
C ILE A 311 -7.41 3.67 12.76
N ALA A 312 -8.44 3.14 13.43
CA ALA A 312 -9.81 3.61 13.26
C ALA A 312 -10.01 5.05 13.81
N SER A 313 -9.45 5.35 14.98
CA SER A 313 -9.53 6.69 15.57
C SER A 313 -8.83 7.72 14.68
N ALA A 314 -7.61 7.42 14.26
CA ALA A 314 -6.81 8.30 13.41
C ALA A 314 -7.42 8.45 11.99
N GLY A 315 -7.99 7.39 11.44
CA GLY A 315 -8.67 7.46 10.13
C GLY A 315 -9.89 8.38 10.14
N ALA A 316 -10.63 8.43 11.26
CA ALA A 316 -11.79 9.29 11.43
C ALA A 316 -11.44 10.77 11.64
N ASP A 317 -10.21 11.08 12.07
CA ASP A 317 -9.71 12.44 12.31
C ASP A 317 -8.42 12.72 11.52
N SER A 318 -8.36 12.25 10.29
CA SER A 318 -7.14 12.31 9.46
C SER A 318 -6.61 13.72 9.23
N ASP A 319 -7.48 14.72 9.24
CA ASP A 319 -7.12 16.12 9.00
C ASP A 319 -6.56 16.82 10.25
N GLY A 320 -6.87 16.29 11.45
CA GLY A 320 -6.43 16.82 12.75
C GLY A 320 -5.08 16.27 13.25
N LEU A 321 -4.54 15.20 12.66
CA LEU A 321 -3.40 14.45 13.20
C LEU A 321 -2.05 15.20 13.17
N GLY A 322 -1.90 16.23 12.36
CA GLY A 322 -0.63 16.96 12.21
C GLY A 322 0.49 16.10 11.61
N LEU A 323 1.74 16.41 11.97
CA LEU A 323 2.94 15.82 11.34
C LEU A 323 3.62 14.73 12.18
N ILE A 324 3.30 14.61 13.44
CA ILE A 324 4.00 13.71 14.37
C ILE A 324 3.19 12.43 14.62
N GLU A 325 1.92 12.59 14.97
CA GLU A 325 1.07 11.48 15.41
C GLU A 325 0.92 10.37 14.38
N PRO A 326 0.73 10.64 13.05
CA PRO A 326 0.62 9.57 12.06
C PRO A 326 1.83 8.64 12.02
N GLY A 327 3.03 9.20 12.19
CA GLY A 327 4.27 8.43 12.29
C GLY A 327 4.31 7.56 13.55
N GLN A 328 3.96 8.12 14.71
CA GLN A 328 3.93 7.39 15.98
C GLN A 328 2.91 6.23 15.96
N ILE A 329 1.75 6.45 15.33
CA ILE A 329 0.75 5.40 15.13
C ILE A 329 1.33 4.29 14.24
N LYS A 330 1.95 4.64 13.10
CA LYS A 330 2.59 3.65 12.22
C LYS A 330 3.62 2.83 12.98
N LEU A 331 4.52 3.47 13.71
CA LEU A 331 5.54 2.80 14.51
C LEU A 331 4.91 1.81 15.49
N THR A 332 3.95 2.27 16.29
CA THR A 332 3.27 1.42 17.29
C THR A 332 2.56 0.23 16.65
N VAL A 333 1.81 0.48 15.58
CA VAL A 333 1.04 -0.57 14.90
C VAL A 333 1.95 -1.61 14.26
N THR A 334 3.03 -1.18 13.59
CA THR A 334 3.95 -2.10 12.91
C THR A 334 4.79 -2.90 13.89
N ASP A 335 5.24 -2.31 15.00
CA ASP A 335 5.95 -3.04 16.05
C ASP A 335 5.04 -4.08 16.72
N ASN A 336 3.79 -3.71 17.02
CA ASN A 336 2.81 -4.66 17.53
C ASN A 336 2.52 -5.79 16.52
N ALA A 337 2.42 -5.49 15.22
CA ALA A 337 2.20 -6.48 14.18
C ALA A 337 3.36 -7.49 14.10
N ILE A 338 4.61 -7.01 14.15
CA ILE A 338 5.79 -7.87 14.19
C ILE A 338 5.76 -8.77 15.42
N ARG A 339 5.51 -8.20 16.62
CA ARG A 339 5.42 -8.98 17.88
C ARG A 339 4.33 -10.05 17.82
N VAL A 340 3.19 -9.76 17.22
CA VAL A 340 2.11 -10.73 17.03
C VAL A 340 2.57 -11.91 16.19
N VAL A 341 3.22 -11.65 15.06
CA VAL A 341 3.67 -12.70 14.14
C VAL A 341 4.82 -13.51 14.74
N GLU A 342 5.80 -12.85 15.38
CA GLU A 342 6.90 -13.53 16.10
C GLU A 342 6.36 -14.41 17.23
N ARG A 343 5.38 -13.92 18.00
CA ARG A 343 4.73 -14.71 19.04
C ARG A 343 3.96 -15.90 18.47
N ALA A 344 3.31 -15.73 17.35
CA ALA A 344 2.63 -16.84 16.65
C ALA A 344 3.62 -17.92 16.21
N LEU A 345 4.78 -17.54 15.67
CA LEU A 345 5.85 -18.47 15.30
C LEU A 345 6.38 -19.25 16.51
N GLU A 346 6.67 -18.56 17.60
CA GLU A 346 7.16 -19.18 18.83
C GLU A 346 6.18 -20.25 19.37
N LEU A 347 4.89 -19.94 19.35
CA LEU A 347 3.83 -20.85 19.81
C LEU A 347 3.57 -22.02 18.88
N ALA A 348 3.74 -21.81 17.57
CA ALA A 348 3.57 -22.84 16.55
C ALA A 348 4.74 -23.83 16.52
N GLY A 349 5.97 -23.37 16.85
CA GLY A 349 7.20 -24.16 16.71
C GLY A 349 7.51 -24.50 15.24
N ASN A 350 8.06 -25.69 14.97
CA ASN A 350 8.44 -26.11 13.61
C ASN A 350 7.37 -25.93 12.53
N PRO A 351 6.06 -26.21 12.76
CA PRO A 351 5.03 -25.91 11.79
C PRO A 351 4.98 -24.45 11.33
N GLY A 352 5.32 -23.50 12.21
CA GLY A 352 5.36 -22.07 11.87
C GLY A 352 6.47 -21.69 10.89
N LEU A 353 7.57 -22.45 10.86
CA LEU A 353 8.72 -22.24 9.97
C LEU A 353 8.62 -23.00 8.64
N SER A 354 7.61 -23.87 8.50
CA SER A 354 7.44 -24.67 7.29
C SER A 354 6.82 -23.85 6.16
N ARG A 355 7.46 -23.86 4.97
CA ARG A 355 6.90 -23.26 3.74
C ARG A 355 5.62 -23.88 3.25
N ALA A 356 5.18 -25.00 3.83
CA ALA A 356 3.85 -25.58 3.61
C ALA A 356 2.72 -24.80 4.31
N ASN A 357 3.08 -23.90 5.22
CA ASN A 357 2.16 -23.10 6.03
C ASN A 357 2.32 -21.61 5.75
N ALA A 358 1.24 -20.85 5.89
CA ALA A 358 1.23 -19.42 5.58
C ALA A 358 2.03 -18.57 6.61
N LEU A 359 2.24 -19.06 7.83
CA LEU A 359 2.80 -18.28 8.93
C LEU A 359 4.24 -17.81 8.65
N GLU A 360 5.07 -18.64 8.00
CA GLU A 360 6.43 -18.25 7.63
C GLU A 360 6.43 -17.10 6.61
N ARG A 361 5.47 -17.09 5.66
CA ARG A 361 5.30 -15.98 4.71
C ARG A 361 4.87 -14.72 5.43
N HIS A 362 3.88 -14.79 6.32
CA HIS A 362 3.45 -13.65 7.13
C HIS A 362 4.59 -13.06 7.94
N HIS A 363 5.51 -13.90 8.45
CA HIS A 363 6.70 -13.42 9.14
C HIS A 363 7.65 -12.66 8.22
N ARG A 364 7.94 -13.17 7.03
CA ARG A 364 8.78 -12.46 6.06
C ARG A 364 8.14 -11.14 5.61
N ASP A 365 6.86 -11.15 5.36
CA ASP A 365 6.12 -9.99 4.89
C ASP A 365 6.03 -8.90 5.97
N VAL A 366 5.74 -9.24 7.22
CA VAL A 366 5.58 -8.25 8.29
C VAL A 366 6.87 -7.48 8.58
N LEU A 367 8.04 -8.09 8.37
CA LEU A 367 9.34 -7.43 8.57
C LEU A 367 9.57 -6.29 7.57
N CYS A 368 8.95 -6.33 6.40
CA CYS A 368 9.01 -5.25 5.42
C CYS A 368 8.39 -3.93 5.93
N SER A 369 7.59 -3.97 6.99
CA SER A 369 7.03 -2.78 7.63
C SER A 369 8.09 -1.78 8.12
N ARG A 370 9.27 -2.28 8.48
CA ARG A 370 10.38 -1.47 9.02
C ARG A 370 11.00 -0.53 8.00
N ILE A 371 10.95 -0.89 6.72
CA ILE A 371 11.61 -0.14 5.64
C ILE A 371 10.69 0.87 4.94
N HIS A 372 9.36 0.76 5.10
CA HIS A 372 8.43 1.74 4.54
C HIS A 372 8.57 3.11 5.20
N THR A 373 8.63 4.16 4.37
CA THR A 373 8.73 5.57 4.81
C THR A 373 7.41 6.06 5.45
N PRO A 374 7.48 6.85 6.53
CA PRO A 374 8.67 7.22 7.30
C PRO A 374 9.23 6.04 8.10
N GLN A 375 10.57 5.94 8.16
CA GLN A 375 11.25 4.90 8.93
C GLN A 375 11.25 5.22 10.43
N ASN A 376 11.42 4.19 11.27
CA ASN A 376 11.31 4.31 12.72
C ASN A 376 12.25 5.36 13.33
N ASP A 377 13.50 5.44 12.85
CA ASP A 377 14.49 6.45 13.26
C ASP A 377 14.03 7.88 12.97
N SER A 378 13.48 8.10 11.78
CA SER A 378 12.94 9.40 11.37
C SER A 378 11.71 9.79 12.20
N ILE A 379 10.81 8.86 12.48
CA ILE A 379 9.64 9.07 13.33
C ILE A 379 10.05 9.49 14.74
N LEU A 380 10.94 8.71 15.36
CA LEU A 380 11.39 8.96 16.73
C LEU A 380 12.16 10.28 16.84
N SER A 381 13.03 10.56 15.86
CA SER A 381 13.77 11.84 15.82
C SER A 381 12.82 13.03 15.71
N ALA A 382 11.83 12.97 14.80
CA ALA A 382 10.86 14.05 14.63
C ALA A 382 10.01 14.25 15.90
N ALA A 383 9.52 13.16 16.50
CA ALA A 383 8.74 13.20 17.73
C ALA A 383 9.56 13.75 18.93
N GLY A 384 10.81 13.30 19.06
CA GLY A 384 11.72 13.79 20.13
C GLY A 384 12.03 15.27 19.99
N ARG A 385 12.32 15.74 18.77
CA ARG A 385 12.53 17.19 18.52
C ARG A 385 11.30 17.99 18.88
N ALA A 386 10.12 17.58 18.45
CA ALA A 386 8.86 18.25 18.76
C ALA A 386 8.60 18.32 20.27
N ALA A 387 8.84 17.23 21.02
CA ALA A 387 8.69 17.20 22.48
C ALA A 387 9.68 18.09 23.21
N LEU A 388 10.87 18.33 22.63
CA LEU A 388 11.90 19.23 23.18
C LEU A 388 11.76 20.69 22.70
N GLY A 389 10.80 20.98 21.82
CA GLY A 389 10.62 22.33 21.26
C GLY A 389 11.71 22.74 20.26
N LEU A 390 12.35 21.77 19.53
CA LEU A 390 13.46 21.98 18.60
C LEU A 390 13.00 21.99 17.13
#